data_6c6b58a25d678afb2f18a2d55a2ea023
#
_entry.id   6c6b58a25d678afb2f18a2d55a2ea023
#
_cell.length_a   1.000
_cell.length_b   1.000
_cell.length_c   1.000
_cell.angle_alpha   90.00
_cell.angle_beta   90.00
_cell.angle_gamma   90.00
#
_symmetry.space_group_name_H-M   'P 1'
#
loop_
_entity.id
_entity.type
_entity.pdbx_description
1 polymer ?
#
loop_
_entity_poly.entity_id
_entity_poly.type
_entity_poly.pdbx_seq_one_letter_code
_entity_poly.pdbx_strand_id
1 'polypeptide(L)' 'MQSTTLIAFDQHAATTVAAVLLPSQRTPALQSMTSDTATIVRVVERLRPQGAVRCCYEAGPCGFELQRALTAHEVPCT' A
#
# COMPACT_ATOMS: atom_id res chain seq x y z
N MET A 1 -3.43 -20.10 -10.67
CA MET A 1 -4.29 -19.12 -10.00
C MET A 1 -3.45 -17.98 -9.47
N GLN A 2 -3.79 -16.76 -9.82
CA GLN A 2 -3.04 -15.59 -9.36
C GLN A 2 -3.52 -15.19 -7.98
N SER A 3 -2.58 -14.95 -7.10
CA SER A 3 -2.85 -14.45 -5.76
C SER A 3 -2.37 -13.01 -5.68
N THR A 4 -3.28 -12.09 -5.44
CA THR A 4 -2.94 -10.66 -5.37
C THR A 4 -3.37 -10.11 -4.02
N THR A 5 -2.44 -9.41 -3.37
CA THR A 5 -2.74 -8.64 -2.16
C THR A 5 -3.14 -7.23 -2.59
N LEU A 6 -4.28 -6.76 -2.11
CA LEU A 6 -4.77 -5.41 -2.39
C LEU A 6 -4.53 -4.53 -1.18
N ILE A 7 -4.00 -3.34 -1.40
CA ILE A 7 -3.77 -2.37 -0.34
C ILE A 7 -4.41 -1.06 -0.74
N ALA A 8 -5.29 -0.55 0.11
CA ALA A 8 -5.88 0.78 -0.07
C ALA A 8 -5.31 1.70 1.01
N PHE A 9 -4.72 2.81 0.59
CA PHE A 9 -4.13 3.78 1.49
C PHE A 9 -5.05 4.98 1.69
N ASP A 10 -5.26 5.34 2.94
CA ASP A 10 -5.89 6.60 3.32
C ASP A 10 -4.80 7.45 3.97
N GLN A 11 -4.18 8.32 3.18
CA GLN A 11 -3.00 9.07 3.57
C GLN A 11 -3.37 10.45 4.10
N HIS A 12 -2.99 10.72 5.34
CA HIS A 12 -3.11 12.01 5.98
C HIS A 12 -1.71 12.58 6.22
N ALA A 13 -1.62 13.84 6.68
CA ALA A 13 -0.33 14.52 6.81
C ALA A 13 0.67 13.76 7.69
N ALA A 14 0.22 13.23 8.82
CA ALA A 14 1.10 12.57 9.79
C ALA A 14 0.93 11.06 9.83
N THR A 15 -0.26 10.56 9.50
CA THR A 15 -0.60 9.15 9.68
C THR A 15 -1.29 8.62 8.43
N THR A 16 -0.92 7.43 8.03
CA THR A 16 -1.56 6.72 6.92
C THR A 16 -2.18 5.45 7.44
N VAL A 17 -3.40 5.16 7.02
CA VAL A 17 -4.06 3.89 7.34
C VAL A 17 -4.08 3.05 6.06
N ALA A 18 -3.57 1.83 6.15
CA ALA A 18 -3.61 0.87 5.06
C ALA A 18 -4.66 -0.18 5.35
N ALA A 19 -5.56 -0.40 4.40
CA ALA A 19 -6.48 -1.53 4.43
C ALA A 19 -5.87 -2.62 3.54
N VAL A 20 -5.44 -3.71 4.15
CA VAL A 20 -4.71 -4.78 3.47
C VAL A 20 -5.64 -5.98 3.34
N LEU A 21 -5.90 -6.39 2.10
CA LEU A 21 -6.71 -7.57 1.81
C LEU A 21 -5.84 -8.63 1.15
N LEU A 22 -5.53 -9.66 1.90
CA LEU A 22 -4.77 -10.81 1.40
C LEU A 22 -5.66 -11.68 0.50
N PRO A 23 -5.07 -12.46 -0.42
CA PRO A 23 -5.86 -13.21 -1.40
C PRO A 23 -6.91 -14.15 -0.80
N SER A 24 -6.64 -14.70 0.37
CA SER A 24 -7.56 -15.64 1.03
C SER A 24 -8.52 -14.98 2.00
N GLN A 25 -8.42 -13.67 2.20
CA GLN A 25 -9.24 -12.95 3.17
C GLN A 25 -10.44 -12.29 2.52
N ARG A 26 -11.53 -12.20 3.26
CA ARG A 26 -12.74 -11.49 2.83
C ARG A 26 -12.83 -10.11 3.44
N THR A 27 -12.17 -9.89 4.57
CA THR A 27 -12.21 -8.63 5.29
C THR A 27 -10.81 -8.07 5.38
N PRO A 28 -10.60 -6.80 5.00
CA PRO A 28 -9.27 -6.20 5.09
C PRO A 28 -8.85 -5.98 6.54
N ALA A 29 -7.56 -6.12 6.77
CA ALA A 29 -6.95 -5.75 8.04
C ALA A 29 -6.48 -4.30 7.94
N LEU A 30 -6.77 -3.50 8.97
CA LEU A 30 -6.36 -2.11 9.01
C LEU A 30 -5.04 -1.97 9.75
N GLN A 31 -4.14 -1.18 9.19
CA GLN A 31 -2.84 -0.92 9.78
C GLN A 31 -2.52 0.56 9.68
N SER A 32 -2.22 1.18 10.83
CA SER A 32 -1.79 2.57 10.86
C SER A 32 -0.27 2.66 10.82
N MET A 33 0.24 3.68 10.14
CA MET A 33 1.67 3.92 10.04
C MET A 33 1.91 5.41 9.86
N THR A 34 3.15 5.85 10.05
CA THR A 34 3.50 7.23 9.74
C THR A 34 3.43 7.44 8.23
N SER A 35 3.10 8.67 7.80
CA SER A 35 2.96 9.00 6.38
C SER A 35 4.29 9.15 5.65
N ASP A 36 5.37 8.74 6.27
CA ASP A 36 6.68 8.69 5.71
C ASP A 36 6.74 7.67 4.56
N THR A 37 7.18 8.10 3.39
CA THR A 37 7.20 7.26 2.19
C THR A 37 8.02 6.00 2.40
N ALA A 38 9.16 6.10 3.06
CA ALA A 38 10.03 4.95 3.31
C ALA A 38 9.33 3.90 4.17
N THR A 39 8.56 4.32 5.17
CA THR A 39 7.81 3.42 6.03
C THR A 39 6.73 2.69 5.24
N ILE A 40 5.99 3.42 4.40
CA ILE A 40 4.92 2.84 3.59
C ILE A 40 5.49 1.82 2.60
N VAL A 41 6.59 2.16 1.93
CA VAL A 41 7.25 1.25 0.99
C VAL A 41 7.71 -0.01 1.71
N ARG A 42 8.24 0.12 2.91
CA ARG A 42 8.70 -1.03 3.69
C ARG A 42 7.55 -1.98 4.03
N VAL A 43 6.38 -1.43 4.36
CA VAL A 43 5.19 -2.26 4.62
C VAL A 43 4.79 -3.03 3.37
N VAL A 44 4.77 -2.37 2.21
CA VAL A 44 4.44 -3.01 0.94
C VAL A 44 5.45 -4.10 0.60
N GLU A 45 6.73 -3.82 0.75
CA GLU A 45 7.78 -4.81 0.46
C GLU A 45 7.67 -6.05 1.34
N ARG A 46 7.19 -5.88 2.56
CA ARG A 46 6.99 -7.01 3.47
C ARG A 46 5.90 -7.96 3.00
N LEU A 47 4.95 -7.46 2.21
CA LEU A 47 3.85 -8.25 1.70
C LEU A 47 4.15 -8.93 0.36
N ARG A 48 5.17 -8.49 -0.35
CA ARG A 48 5.50 -9.01 -1.68
C ARG A 48 5.79 -10.51 -1.72
N PRO A 49 6.50 -11.11 -0.74
CA PRO A 49 6.77 -12.55 -0.78
C PRO A 49 5.51 -13.42 -0.80
N GLN A 50 4.36 -12.87 -0.44
CA GLN A 50 3.10 -13.61 -0.42
C GLN A 50 2.38 -13.61 -1.76
N GLY A 51 2.92 -12.91 -2.76
CA GLY A 51 2.34 -12.82 -4.09
C GLY A 51 2.39 -11.41 -4.64
N ALA A 52 1.70 -11.19 -5.75
CA ALA A 52 1.62 -9.87 -6.36
C ALA A 52 0.91 -8.89 -5.42
N VAL A 53 1.34 -7.64 -5.44
CA VAL A 53 0.76 -6.58 -4.62
C VAL A 53 0.27 -5.46 -5.53
N ARG A 54 -0.96 -5.02 -5.33
CA ARG A 54 -1.51 -3.85 -6.01
C ARG A 54 -2.00 -2.84 -4.97
N CYS A 55 -1.73 -1.58 -5.22
CA CYS A 55 -2.09 -0.51 -4.32
C CYS A 55 -3.04 0.48 -4.98
N CYS A 56 -3.89 1.10 -4.18
CA CYS A 56 -4.63 2.28 -4.60
C CYS A 56 -4.62 3.29 -3.45
N TYR A 57 -4.76 4.56 -3.78
CA TYR A 57 -4.82 5.62 -2.79
C TYR A 57 -5.63 6.80 -3.33
N GLU A 58 -6.18 7.59 -2.43
CA GLU A 58 -6.82 8.83 -2.83
C GLU A 58 -5.76 9.90 -3.04
N ALA A 59 -5.91 10.68 -4.12
CA ALA A 59 -4.98 11.76 -4.40
C ALA A 59 -5.04 12.80 -3.29
N GLY A 60 -3.91 13.00 -2.63
CA GLY A 60 -3.73 13.98 -1.59
C GLY A 60 -2.44 14.75 -1.83
N PRO A 61 -2.08 15.68 -0.94
CA PRO A 61 -0.88 16.50 -1.12
C PRO A 61 0.40 15.69 -1.30
N CYS A 62 0.47 14.49 -0.69
CA CYS A 62 1.66 13.65 -0.73
C CYS A 62 1.52 12.46 -1.69
N GLY A 63 0.41 12.36 -2.41
CA GLY A 63 0.09 11.18 -3.23
C GLY A 63 1.08 10.92 -4.34
N PHE A 64 1.57 11.96 -5.00
CA PHE A 64 2.50 11.80 -6.11
C PHE A 64 3.84 11.23 -5.66
N GLU A 65 4.31 11.63 -4.49
CA GLU A 65 5.56 11.13 -3.96
C GLU A 65 5.46 9.65 -3.63
N LEU A 66 4.37 9.24 -3.00
CA LEU A 66 4.13 7.84 -2.70
C LEU A 66 4.01 7.01 -3.97
N GLN A 67 3.29 7.51 -4.97
CA GLN A 67 3.14 6.80 -6.23
C GLN A 67 4.48 6.58 -6.92
N ARG A 68 5.34 7.60 -6.95
CA ARG A 68 6.67 7.47 -7.53
C ARG A 68 7.48 6.40 -6.81
N ALA A 69 7.47 6.42 -5.48
CA ALA A 69 8.23 5.48 -4.69
C ALA A 69 7.76 4.04 -4.94
N LEU A 70 6.45 3.82 -4.94
CA LEU A 70 5.89 2.49 -5.18
C LEU A 70 6.17 2.01 -6.61
N THR A 71 6.08 2.91 -7.59
CA THR A 71 6.39 2.56 -8.97
C THR A 71 7.86 2.19 -9.12
N ALA A 72 8.75 2.90 -8.43
CA ALA A 72 10.18 2.60 -8.45
C ALA A 72 10.48 1.23 -7.85
N HIS A 73 9.61 0.74 -6.95
CA HIS A 73 9.71 -0.60 -6.37
C HIS A 73 8.86 -1.63 -7.12
N GLU A 74 8.41 -1.29 -8.33
CA GLU A 74 7.62 -2.17 -9.20
C GLU A 74 6.30 -2.61 -8.58
N VAL A 75 5.67 -1.73 -7.79
CA VAL A 75 4.36 -1.98 -7.21
C VAL A 75 3.33 -1.11 -7.94
N PRO A 76 2.39 -1.72 -8.68
CA PRO A 76 1.35 -0.94 -9.35
C PRO A 76 0.51 -0.18 -8.34
N CYS A 77 0.31 1.11 -8.59
CA CYS A 77 -0.46 1.97 -7.71
C CYS A 77 -1.37 2.88 -8.53
N THR A 78 -2.64 2.88 -8.21
CA THR A 78 -3.65 3.66 -8.94
C THR A 78 -4.15 4.82 -8.11
#